data_dc2dd6998ae1de800f24f4cb4df6e67a
#
_entry.id   dc2dd6998ae1de800f24f4cb4df6e67a
#
_cell.length_a   1.000
_cell.length_b   1.000
_cell.length_c   1.000
_cell.angle_alpha   90.00
_cell.angle_beta   90.00
_cell.angle_gamma   90.00
#
_symmetry.space_group_name_H-M   'P 1'
#
loop_
_entity.id
_entity.type
_entity.pdbx_description
1 polymer ?
#
loop_
_entity_poly.entity_id
_entity_poly.type
_entity_poly.pdbx_seq_one_letter_code
_entity_poly.pdbx_strand_id
1 'polypeptide(L)'
;LEFRRVLFRSMNYSINFAKTYNDQVAYTINQKMTQSIQPLLRKGVIEYFKEQGETISDADLNNVLFIDNNTIPLPAMSPVLTTKGLRFEYQQYEIGPYAIGMVNFTLPYKDVKGYMTQEATELIGNY
;
A
#
# COMPACT_ATOMS: atom_id res chain seq x y z
N LEU A 1 9.50 9.49 19.27
CA LEU A 1 9.00 8.25 18.65
C LEU A 1 8.00 7.52 19.54
N GLU A 2 8.31 7.44 20.83
CA GLU A 2 7.39 6.82 21.78
C GLU A 2 6.05 7.55 21.81
N PHE A 3 6.09 8.86 21.84
CA PHE A 3 4.88 9.67 21.82
C PHE A 3 4.06 9.40 20.54
N ARG A 4 4.73 9.32 19.41
CA ARG A 4 4.05 9.07 18.12
C ARG A 4 3.39 7.72 18.08
N ARG A 5 4.05 6.69 18.64
CA ARG A 5 3.46 5.36 18.67
C ARG A 5 2.22 5.30 19.53
N VAL A 6 2.26 5.94 20.70
CA VAL A 6 1.11 5.98 21.60
C VAL A 6 -0.05 6.69 20.91
N LEU A 7 0.22 7.82 20.28
CA LEU A 7 -0.80 8.58 19.59
C LEU A 7 -1.41 7.77 18.45
N PHE A 8 -0.57 7.09 17.67
CA PHE A 8 -1.00 6.24 16.58
C PHE A 8 -1.97 5.16 17.04
N ARG A 9 -1.65 4.48 18.13
CA ARG A 9 -2.46 3.37 18.63
C ARG A 9 -3.77 3.83 19.26
N SER A 10 -3.72 4.90 20.03
CA SER A 10 -4.89 5.31 20.80
C SER A 10 -5.93 6.05 19.99
N MET A 11 -5.55 6.75 18.95
CA MET A 11 -6.48 7.54 18.16
C MET A 11 -7.22 6.76 17.09
N ASN A 12 -6.70 5.60 16.71
CA ASN A 12 -7.35 4.72 15.73
C ASN A 12 -7.66 5.39 14.38
N TYR A 13 -7.03 6.51 14.08
CA TYR A 13 -7.08 7.09 12.75
C TYR A 13 -5.73 7.69 12.44
N SER A 14 -4.78 6.83 12.43
CA SER A 14 -3.41 7.18 12.12
C SER A 14 -3.24 7.77 10.74
N ILE A 15 -4.28 7.72 9.88
CA ILE A 15 -4.17 8.21 8.52
C ILE A 15 -3.73 9.67 8.47
N ASN A 16 -4.37 10.55 9.25
CA ASN A 16 -3.98 11.96 9.26
C ASN A 16 -2.59 12.16 9.84
N PHE A 17 -2.29 11.42 10.89
CA PHE A 17 -0.96 11.49 11.51
C PHE A 17 0.10 10.98 10.55
N ALA A 18 -0.16 9.84 9.92
CA ALA A 18 0.79 9.24 8.99
C ALA A 18 0.98 10.13 7.76
N LYS A 19 -0.07 10.81 7.32
CA LYS A 19 0.04 11.72 6.19
C LYS A 19 1.00 12.87 6.51
N THR A 20 0.90 13.43 7.72
CA THR A 20 1.82 14.49 8.16
C THR A 20 3.24 13.95 8.23
N TYR A 21 3.40 12.75 8.77
CA TYR A 21 4.69 12.11 8.84
C TYR A 21 5.28 11.92 7.43
N ASN A 22 4.45 11.44 6.51
CA ASN A 22 4.91 11.18 5.15
C ASN A 22 5.31 12.45 4.41
N ASP A 23 4.68 13.58 4.74
CA ASP A 23 5.07 14.86 4.17
C ASP A 23 6.50 15.23 4.56
N GLN A 24 6.96 14.72 5.70
CA GLN A 24 8.30 15.04 6.20
C GLN A 24 9.36 14.04 5.73
N VAL A 25 8.99 12.75 5.72
CA VAL A 25 9.95 11.68 5.43
C VAL A 25 9.69 10.97 4.12
N ALA A 26 8.71 11.42 3.38
CA ALA A 26 8.39 10.90 2.08
C ALA A 26 7.79 9.49 2.13
N TYR A 27 8.23 8.62 1.28
CA TYR A 27 7.59 7.35 1.00
C TYR A 27 7.80 6.31 2.11
N THR A 28 6.75 5.55 2.44
CA THR A 28 6.82 4.53 3.50
C THR A 28 7.47 3.23 3.03
N ILE A 29 7.51 3.00 1.72
CA ILE A 29 8.12 1.80 1.15
C ILE A 29 9.47 2.14 0.55
N ASN A 30 10.44 1.25 0.70
CA ASN A 30 11.72 1.39 0.01
C ASN A 30 11.49 1.13 -1.48
N GLN A 31 11.55 2.19 -2.28
CA GLN A 31 11.22 2.12 -3.70
C GLN A 31 12.16 1.21 -4.49
N LYS A 32 13.33 0.91 -3.96
CA LYS A 32 14.24 -0.03 -4.59
C LYS A 32 13.73 -1.47 -4.53
N MET A 33 12.70 -1.72 -3.72
CA MET A 33 12.13 -3.06 -3.55
C MET A 33 10.87 -3.29 -4.39
N THR A 34 10.64 -2.45 -5.40
CA THR A 34 9.45 -2.58 -6.24
C THR A 34 9.30 -3.98 -6.83
N GLN A 35 10.39 -4.56 -7.31
CA GLN A 35 10.32 -5.91 -7.88
C GLN A 35 10.08 -6.98 -6.81
N SER A 36 10.70 -6.82 -5.66
CA SER A 36 10.57 -7.80 -4.58
C SER A 36 9.17 -7.83 -3.99
N ILE A 37 8.46 -6.71 -4.00
CA ILE A 37 7.13 -6.61 -3.41
C ILE A 37 6.01 -7.01 -4.37
N GLN A 38 6.33 -7.33 -5.63
CA GLN A 38 5.32 -7.65 -6.64
C GLN A 38 4.29 -8.70 -6.18
N PRO A 39 4.68 -9.80 -5.56
CA PRO A 39 3.68 -10.79 -5.14
C PRO A 39 2.63 -10.21 -4.20
N LEU A 40 3.03 -9.31 -3.31
CA LEU A 40 2.10 -8.66 -2.38
C LEU A 40 1.19 -7.66 -3.09
N LEU A 41 1.74 -6.89 -4.03
CA LEU A 41 0.93 -5.94 -4.79
C LEU A 41 -0.10 -6.66 -5.63
N ARG A 42 0.30 -7.74 -6.30
CA ARG A 42 -0.62 -8.52 -7.12
C ARG A 42 -1.74 -9.13 -6.28
N LYS A 43 -1.37 -9.69 -5.14
CA LYS A 43 -2.35 -10.24 -4.21
C LYS A 43 -3.34 -9.16 -3.76
N GLY A 44 -2.85 -7.97 -3.43
CA GLY A 44 -3.70 -6.87 -3.00
C GLY A 44 -4.68 -6.44 -4.07
N VAL A 45 -4.22 -6.34 -5.32
CA VAL A 45 -5.09 -5.95 -6.43
C VAL A 45 -6.14 -7.03 -6.69
N ILE A 46 -5.76 -8.30 -6.64
CA ILE A 46 -6.70 -9.40 -6.81
C ILE A 46 -7.77 -9.37 -5.73
N GLU A 47 -7.39 -9.10 -4.49
CA GLU A 47 -8.35 -8.98 -3.39
C GLU A 47 -9.29 -7.80 -3.60
N TYR A 48 -8.78 -6.69 -4.11
CA TYR A 48 -9.60 -5.54 -4.44
C TYR A 48 -10.71 -5.92 -5.43
N PHE A 49 -10.34 -6.60 -6.52
CA PHE A 49 -11.31 -7.05 -7.51
C PHE A 49 -12.32 -8.02 -6.91
N LYS A 50 -11.85 -8.91 -6.05
CA LYS A 50 -12.74 -9.88 -5.40
C LYS A 50 -13.79 -9.16 -4.56
N GLU A 51 -13.41 -8.10 -3.86
CA GLU A 51 -14.36 -7.32 -3.08
C GLU A 51 -15.37 -6.57 -3.97
N GLN A 52 -15.00 -6.31 -5.22
CA GLN A 52 -15.90 -5.72 -6.20
C GLN A 52 -16.78 -6.76 -6.89
N GLY A 53 -16.67 -8.03 -6.49
CA GLY A 53 -17.45 -9.10 -7.08
C GLY A 53 -16.83 -9.75 -8.29
N GLU A 54 -15.56 -9.52 -8.57
CA GLU A 54 -14.87 -10.06 -9.72
C GLU A 54 -13.73 -10.97 -9.31
N THR A 55 -13.64 -12.13 -9.99
CA THR A 55 -12.53 -13.06 -9.78
C THR A 55 -11.54 -12.88 -10.93
N ILE A 56 -10.32 -12.47 -10.61
CA ILE A 56 -9.29 -12.23 -11.61
C ILE A 56 -8.06 -13.06 -11.23
N SER A 57 -7.49 -13.76 -12.21
CA SER A 57 -6.27 -14.51 -12.00
C SER A 57 -5.05 -13.58 -12.05
N ASP A 58 -3.93 -14.07 -11.54
CA ASP A 58 -2.68 -13.31 -11.60
C ASP A 58 -2.30 -12.97 -13.05
N ALA A 59 -2.50 -13.92 -13.97
CA ALA A 59 -2.20 -13.67 -15.37
C ALA A 59 -3.10 -12.62 -16.00
N ASP A 60 -4.36 -12.54 -15.56
CA ASP A 60 -5.31 -11.56 -16.09
C ASP A 60 -4.91 -10.13 -15.73
N LEU A 61 -4.19 -9.94 -14.65
CA LEU A 61 -3.75 -8.60 -14.25
C LEU A 61 -2.91 -7.94 -15.35
N ASN A 62 -2.12 -8.71 -16.06
CA ASN A 62 -1.26 -8.18 -17.11
C ASN A 62 -2.05 -7.60 -18.27
N ASN A 63 -3.31 -8.03 -18.43
CA ASN A 63 -4.18 -7.55 -19.50
C ASN A 63 -5.12 -6.46 -19.04
N VAL A 64 -5.53 -6.50 -17.78
CA VAL A 64 -6.49 -5.54 -17.22
C VAL A 64 -5.82 -4.24 -16.83
N LEU A 65 -4.60 -4.31 -16.31
CA LEU A 65 -3.89 -3.13 -15.82
C LEU A 65 -3.01 -2.51 -16.90
N PHE A 66 -2.82 -1.19 -16.80
CA PHE A 66 -1.90 -0.44 -17.67
C PHE A 66 -0.52 -0.51 -17.04
N ILE A 67 0.17 -1.63 -17.22
CA ILE A 67 1.48 -1.84 -16.58
C ILE A 67 2.52 -2.27 -17.62
N ASP A 68 3.78 -1.93 -17.35
CA ASP A 68 4.90 -2.27 -18.20
C ASP A 68 5.64 -3.48 -17.63
N ASN A 69 6.02 -4.41 -18.51
CA ASN A 69 6.80 -5.60 -18.12
C ASN A 69 6.14 -6.38 -16.99
N ASN A 70 4.81 -6.41 -16.98
CA ASN A 70 4.01 -7.14 -15.99
C ASN A 70 4.35 -6.70 -14.55
N THR A 71 4.82 -5.47 -14.38
CA THR A 71 5.23 -4.94 -13.08
C THR A 71 4.23 -3.88 -12.62
N ILE A 72 3.63 -4.10 -11.45
CA ILE A 72 2.74 -3.11 -10.85
C ILE A 72 3.61 -2.08 -10.15
N PRO A 73 3.50 -0.79 -10.55
CA PRO A 73 4.29 0.24 -9.88
C PRO A 73 3.77 0.50 -8.48
N LEU A 74 4.62 1.06 -7.62
CA LEU A 74 4.16 1.57 -6.34
C LEU A 74 3.28 2.77 -6.60
N PRO A 75 2.26 3.02 -5.76
CA PRO A 75 1.35 4.14 -6.00
C PRO A 75 2.09 5.48 -5.92
N ALA A 76 1.60 6.46 -6.69
CA ALA A 76 2.18 7.80 -6.69
C ALA A 76 2.11 8.42 -5.30
N MET A 77 1.00 8.20 -4.59
CA MET A 77 0.88 8.59 -3.19
C MET A 77 1.50 7.52 -2.31
N SER A 78 2.30 7.96 -1.34
CA SER A 78 2.90 7.01 -0.39
C SER A 78 1.82 6.19 0.31
N PRO A 79 2.01 4.87 0.43
CA PRO A 79 1.11 4.07 1.24
C PRO A 79 1.05 4.61 2.67
N VAL A 80 -0.13 4.51 3.28
CA VAL A 80 -0.44 5.16 4.55
C VAL A 80 -0.46 4.15 5.69
N LEU A 81 0.14 4.54 6.80
CA LEU A 81 0.12 3.71 8.01
C LEU A 81 -1.27 3.74 8.63
N THR A 82 -1.84 2.56 8.86
CA THR A 82 -3.12 2.43 9.57
C THR A 82 -2.98 1.42 10.68
N THR A 83 -3.99 1.33 11.54
CA THR A 83 -3.96 0.37 12.64
C THR A 83 -4.04 -1.08 12.17
N LYS A 84 -4.52 -1.30 10.95
CA LYS A 84 -4.69 -2.66 10.40
C LYS A 84 -3.54 -3.09 9.50
N GLY A 85 -2.74 -2.13 9.03
CA GLY A 85 -1.65 -2.42 8.13
C GLY A 85 -1.32 -1.23 7.28
N LEU A 86 -0.52 -1.46 6.25
CA LEU A 86 -0.11 -0.41 5.33
C LEU A 86 -1.13 -0.36 4.18
N ARG A 87 -1.77 0.80 4.03
CA ARG A 87 -2.81 0.97 3.02
C ARG A 87 -2.23 1.56 1.75
N PHE A 88 -2.42 0.84 0.65
CA PHE A 88 -2.02 1.26 -0.69
C PHE A 88 -3.25 1.79 -1.42
N GLU A 89 -3.10 2.90 -2.13
CA GLU A 89 -4.19 3.45 -2.92
C GLU A 89 -3.66 4.04 -4.21
N TYR A 90 -4.22 3.59 -5.33
CA TYR A 90 -3.90 4.10 -6.65
C TYR A 90 -5.02 5.04 -7.08
N GLN A 91 -4.63 6.15 -7.69
CA GLN A 91 -5.62 7.09 -8.20
C GLN A 91 -6.31 6.52 -9.43
N GLN A 92 -7.48 7.08 -9.76
CA GLN A 92 -8.20 6.67 -10.95
C GLN A 92 -7.30 6.85 -12.17
N TYR A 93 -7.29 5.88 -13.07
CA TYR A 93 -6.43 5.83 -14.26
C TYR A 93 -4.94 5.58 -13.98
N GLU A 94 -4.54 5.48 -12.73
CA GLU A 94 -3.11 5.34 -12.42
C GLU A 94 -2.54 4.01 -12.94
N ILE A 95 -3.27 2.91 -12.74
CA ILE A 95 -2.79 1.60 -13.17
C ILE A 95 -3.81 0.84 -14.02
N GLY A 96 -4.92 1.48 -14.39
CA GLY A 96 -5.93 0.80 -15.19
C GLY A 96 -7.00 1.72 -15.70
N PRO A 97 -8.00 1.17 -16.43
CA PRO A 97 -9.06 1.99 -17.00
C PRO A 97 -9.99 2.55 -15.94
N TYR A 98 -10.75 3.57 -16.32
CA TYR A 98 -11.70 4.23 -15.42
C TYR A 98 -12.63 3.24 -14.71
N ALA A 99 -13.04 2.19 -15.41
CA ALA A 99 -14.03 1.26 -14.89
C ALA A 99 -13.56 0.50 -13.64
N ILE A 100 -12.25 0.36 -13.43
CA ILE A 100 -11.77 -0.33 -12.23
C ILE A 100 -11.71 0.57 -11.00
N GLY A 101 -11.84 1.88 -11.19
CA GLY A 101 -11.88 2.82 -10.08
C GLY A 101 -10.54 3.06 -9.42
N MET A 102 -10.59 3.46 -8.18
CA MET A 102 -9.40 3.73 -7.37
C MET A 102 -9.01 2.46 -6.61
N VAL A 103 -8.09 1.71 -7.18
CA VAL A 103 -7.64 0.45 -6.59
C VAL A 103 -7.00 0.72 -5.22
N ASN A 104 -7.45 0.01 -4.21
CA ASN A 104 -6.89 0.16 -2.87
C ASN A 104 -6.92 -1.17 -2.13
N PHE A 105 -5.97 -1.34 -1.22
CA PHE A 105 -5.90 -2.54 -0.39
C PHE A 105 -4.98 -2.26 0.79
N THR A 106 -5.12 -3.05 1.85
CA THR A 106 -4.30 -2.92 3.04
C THR A 106 -3.52 -4.21 3.24
N LEU A 107 -2.21 -4.10 3.37
CA LEU A 107 -1.34 -5.25 3.62
C LEU A 107 -0.96 -5.29 5.10
N PRO A 108 -1.12 -6.45 5.76
CA PRO A 108 -0.72 -6.57 7.16
C PRO A 108 0.76 -6.25 7.34
N TYR A 109 1.10 -5.61 8.44
CA TYR A 109 2.49 -5.24 8.69
C TYR A 109 3.43 -6.44 8.70
N LYS A 110 2.96 -7.59 9.19
CA LYS A 110 3.80 -8.80 9.21
C LYS A 110 4.27 -9.21 7.82
N ASP A 111 3.50 -8.87 6.78
CA ASP A 111 3.83 -9.22 5.41
C ASP A 111 4.65 -8.15 4.71
N VAL A 112 4.43 -6.88 5.04
CA VAL A 112 4.99 -5.76 4.28
C VAL A 112 6.15 -5.08 5.00
N LYS A 113 6.35 -5.38 6.27
CA LYS A 113 7.33 -4.69 7.12
C LYS A 113 8.74 -4.72 6.53
N GLY A 114 9.13 -5.82 5.92
CA GLY A 114 10.47 -5.96 5.33
C GLY A 114 10.73 -5.07 4.13
N TYR A 115 9.67 -4.48 3.56
CA TYR A 115 9.79 -3.60 2.40
C TYR A 115 9.64 -2.14 2.77
N MET A 116 9.33 -1.85 4.03
CA MET A 116 9.12 -0.49 4.49
C MET A 116 10.45 0.18 4.82
N THR A 117 10.45 1.53 4.77
CA THR A 117 11.62 2.27 5.20
C THR A 117 11.81 2.09 6.70
N GLN A 118 13.02 2.35 7.18
CA GLN A 118 13.31 2.23 8.59
C GLN A 118 12.47 3.20 9.42
N GLU A 119 12.33 4.43 8.95
CA GLU A 119 11.53 5.45 9.66
C GLU A 119 10.09 5.00 9.82
N ALA A 120 9.49 4.47 8.76
CA ALA A 120 8.11 4.01 8.82
C ALA A 120 7.99 2.80 9.75
N THR A 121 8.96 1.89 9.69
CA THR A 121 8.95 0.70 10.55
C THR A 121 9.03 1.10 12.02
N GLU A 122 9.87 2.07 12.35
CA GLU A 122 10.01 2.53 13.72
C GLU A 122 8.72 3.17 14.23
N LEU A 123 8.00 3.84 13.35
CA LEU A 123 6.76 4.51 13.74
C LEU A 123 5.68 3.53 14.18
N ILE A 124 5.60 2.38 13.54
CA ILE A 124 4.58 1.37 13.91
C ILE A 124 4.98 0.54 15.12
N GLY A 125 6.23 0.54 15.49
CA GLY A 125 6.70 -0.21 16.66
C GLY A 125 6.53 -1.71 16.49
N ASN A 126 5.74 -2.33 17.37
CA ASN A 126 5.58 -3.79 17.40
C ASN A 126 4.35 -4.30 16.65
N TYR A 127 3.80 -3.52 15.77
CA TYR A 127 2.66 -3.97 14.97
C TYR A 127 2.98 -5.20 14.15
#